data_810f4a258a419385b497b37e17a6e1bd
#
_entry.id   810f4a258a419385b497b37e17a6e1bd
#
_cell.length_a   1.000
_cell.length_b   1.000
_cell.length_c   1.000
_cell.angle_alpha   90.00
_cell.angle_beta   90.00
_cell.angle_gamma   90.00
#
_symmetry.space_group_name_H-M   'P 1'
#
loop_
_entity.id
_entity.type
_entity.pdbx_description
1 polymer ?
#
loop_
_entity_poly.entity_id
_entity_poly.type
_entity_poly.pdbx_seq_one_letter_code
_entity_poly.pdbx_strand_id
1 'polypeptide(L)'
;LLTNNDSAYETAISLIQKGIKVEAIIDNREHVDSKLLYEVEKNSIKVYKGFTIVDTFGYKRINKVSIMQLSKDGQNVIGSKINLACDCLGVSGGWTPAVHLFTQSGGKLKFRDDDQVFIPNTYPSNQISIGSCNGDFTLDEILINAPKLLKEFLDIKKTEYENIEFYSAFNKSKRNIWSVS
;
A
#
# COMPACT_ATOMS: atom_id res chain seq x y z
N LEU A 1 -2.52 -7.85 11.93
CA LEU A 1 -2.19 -7.38 10.57
C LEU A 1 -1.01 -6.41 10.65
N LEU A 2 -0.02 -6.53 9.76
CA LEU A 2 1.04 -5.54 9.56
C LEU A 2 0.75 -4.75 8.28
N THR A 3 0.90 -3.42 8.34
CA THR A 3 0.60 -2.58 7.18
C THR A 3 1.43 -1.28 7.14
N ASN A 4 1.50 -0.69 5.96
CA ASN A 4 1.98 0.66 5.68
C ASN A 4 0.96 1.48 4.87
N ASN A 5 -0.28 1.00 4.74
CA ASN A 5 -1.32 1.59 3.91
C ASN A 5 -2.72 1.32 4.50
N ASP A 6 -3.75 1.91 3.90
CA ASP A 6 -5.12 1.89 4.45
C ASP A 6 -5.87 0.59 4.21
N SER A 7 -5.47 -0.23 3.23
CA SER A 7 -6.20 -1.46 2.87
C SER A 7 -6.31 -2.48 4.01
N ALA A 8 -5.36 -2.49 4.95
CA ALA A 8 -5.41 -3.39 6.11
C ALA A 8 -6.53 -3.04 7.09
N TYR A 9 -6.92 -1.78 7.19
CA TYR A 9 -8.02 -1.33 8.03
C TYR A 9 -9.35 -1.83 7.50
N GLU A 10 -9.60 -1.69 6.20
CA GLU A 10 -10.79 -2.23 5.53
C GLU A 10 -10.83 -3.75 5.63
N THR A 11 -9.69 -4.40 5.44
CA THR A 11 -9.54 -5.85 5.60
C THR A 11 -9.86 -6.28 7.02
N ALA A 12 -9.37 -5.57 8.04
CA ALA A 12 -9.63 -5.87 9.44
C ALA A 12 -11.13 -5.79 9.76
N ILE A 13 -11.81 -4.75 9.29
CA ILE A 13 -13.26 -4.59 9.46
C ILE A 13 -14.01 -5.74 8.77
N SER A 14 -13.64 -6.07 7.54
CA SER A 14 -14.24 -7.17 6.79
C SER A 14 -14.07 -8.53 7.47
N LEU A 15 -12.90 -8.79 8.05
CA LEU A 15 -12.62 -10.02 8.80
C LEU A 15 -13.51 -10.13 10.05
N ILE A 16 -13.63 -9.05 10.82
CA ILE A 16 -14.51 -9.03 12.01
C ILE A 16 -15.97 -9.26 11.63
N GLN A 17 -16.45 -8.64 10.57
CA GLN A 17 -17.81 -8.86 10.06
C GLN A 17 -18.08 -10.32 9.68
N LYS A 18 -17.02 -11.08 9.34
CA LYS A 18 -17.08 -12.52 9.07
C LYS A 18 -16.81 -13.38 10.31
N GLY A 19 -16.76 -12.80 11.49
CA GLY A 19 -16.53 -13.52 12.75
C GLY A 19 -15.07 -13.93 13.02
N ILE A 20 -14.11 -13.38 12.25
CA ILE A 20 -12.70 -13.63 12.45
C ILE A 20 -12.14 -12.58 13.40
N LYS A 21 -11.53 -13.00 14.50
CA LYS A 21 -10.92 -12.10 15.48
C LYS A 21 -9.65 -11.47 14.89
N VAL A 22 -9.57 -10.15 14.89
CA VAL A 22 -8.35 -9.39 14.59
C VAL A 22 -7.75 -8.90 15.90
N GLU A 23 -6.60 -9.41 16.29
CA GLU A 23 -5.94 -9.09 17.55
C GLU A 23 -5.42 -7.65 17.56
N ALA A 24 -4.75 -7.24 16.47
CA ALA A 24 -4.23 -5.90 16.33
C ALA A 24 -3.92 -5.54 14.86
N ILE A 25 -3.85 -4.24 14.60
CA ILE A 25 -3.20 -3.65 13.42
C ILE A 25 -1.90 -3.02 13.87
N ILE A 26 -0.79 -3.39 13.21
CA ILE A 26 0.52 -2.81 13.39
C ILE A 26 0.77 -1.96 12.14
N ASP A 27 0.78 -0.65 12.28
CA ASP A 27 0.97 0.27 11.17
C ASP A 27 2.34 0.94 11.29
N ASN A 28 3.14 0.82 10.25
CA ASN A 28 4.45 1.46 10.20
C ASN A 28 4.35 2.99 10.18
N ARG A 29 3.21 3.55 9.78
CA ARG A 29 2.96 4.99 9.75
C ARG A 29 2.66 5.53 11.14
N GLU A 30 3.08 6.74 11.42
CA GLU A 30 2.69 7.48 12.64
C GLU A 30 1.32 8.15 12.51
N HIS A 31 0.97 8.55 11.29
CA HIS A 31 -0.27 9.25 10.97
C HIS A 31 -1.16 8.40 10.07
N VAL A 32 -2.37 8.14 10.53
CA VAL A 32 -3.42 7.39 9.84
C VAL A 32 -4.69 8.24 9.81
N ASP A 33 -5.50 8.09 8.76
CA ASP A 33 -6.77 8.79 8.65
C ASP A 33 -7.67 8.56 9.88
N SER A 34 -8.24 9.63 10.41
CA SER A 34 -9.03 9.60 11.64
C SER A 34 -10.33 8.79 11.50
N LYS A 35 -10.91 8.73 10.29
CA LYS A 35 -12.14 7.95 10.03
C LYS A 35 -11.86 6.45 10.10
N LEU A 36 -10.76 6.00 9.47
CA LEU A 36 -10.34 4.60 9.52
C LEU A 36 -10.01 4.16 10.95
N LEU A 37 -9.30 5.00 11.69
CA LEU A 37 -9.02 4.74 13.12
C LEU A 37 -10.30 4.58 13.92
N TYR A 38 -11.25 5.49 13.79
CA TYR A 38 -12.51 5.45 14.50
C TYR A 38 -13.29 4.15 14.21
N GLU A 39 -13.40 3.74 12.95
CA GLU A 39 -14.10 2.51 12.57
C GLU A 39 -13.44 1.26 13.16
N VAL A 40 -12.13 1.21 13.19
CA VAL A 40 -11.37 0.06 13.75
C VAL A 40 -11.45 0.04 15.27
N GLU A 41 -11.32 1.17 15.95
CA GLU A 41 -11.41 1.31 17.41
C GLU A 41 -12.82 0.98 17.91
N LYS A 42 -13.85 1.39 17.18
CA LYS A 42 -15.25 1.02 17.46
C LYS A 42 -15.47 -0.50 17.48
N ASN A 43 -14.69 -1.23 16.66
CA ASN A 43 -14.70 -2.70 16.63
C ASN A 43 -13.72 -3.33 17.64
N SER A 44 -13.19 -2.55 18.60
CA SER A 44 -12.28 -3.00 19.65
C SER A 44 -10.96 -3.59 19.15
N ILE A 45 -10.50 -3.21 17.94
CA ILE A 45 -9.20 -3.60 17.41
C ILE A 45 -8.14 -2.63 17.92
N LYS A 46 -7.06 -3.14 18.48
CA LYS A 46 -5.91 -2.32 18.88
C LYS A 46 -5.11 -1.89 17.66
N VAL A 47 -4.70 -0.63 17.63
CA VAL A 47 -3.83 -0.09 16.58
C VAL A 47 -2.52 0.39 17.18
N TYR A 48 -1.41 -0.15 16.68
CA TYR A 48 -0.04 0.25 17.03
C TYR A 48 0.55 1.06 15.88
N LYS A 49 0.51 2.40 15.99
CA LYS A 49 1.02 3.33 14.97
C LYS A 49 2.51 3.60 15.17
N GLY A 50 3.28 3.63 14.11
CA GLY A 50 4.73 3.75 14.14
C GLY A 50 5.42 2.51 14.71
N PHE A 51 4.81 1.33 14.57
CA PHE A 51 5.38 0.06 15.02
C PHE A 51 5.64 -0.88 13.85
N THR A 52 6.56 -1.81 14.06
CA THR A 52 6.82 -2.90 13.11
C THR A 52 6.98 -4.22 13.83
N ILE A 53 6.88 -5.33 13.09
CA ILE A 53 7.17 -6.66 13.61
C ILE A 53 8.67 -6.89 13.51
N VAL A 54 9.27 -7.31 14.62
CA VAL A 54 10.71 -7.59 14.74
C VAL A 54 11.02 -9.06 14.90
N ASP A 55 9.99 -9.86 15.25
CA ASP A 55 10.20 -11.29 15.49
C ASP A 55 8.88 -12.06 15.38
N THR A 56 8.97 -13.33 14.97
CA THR A 56 7.82 -14.25 14.85
C THR A 56 8.17 -15.58 15.52
N PHE A 57 7.21 -16.17 16.22
CA PHE A 57 7.41 -17.39 16.99
C PHE A 57 6.40 -18.46 16.59
N GLY A 58 6.84 -19.69 16.63
CA GLY A 58 6.08 -20.90 16.29
C GLY A 58 6.92 -21.93 15.58
N TYR A 59 6.45 -23.16 15.49
CA TYR A 59 7.17 -24.24 14.79
C TYR A 59 6.54 -24.56 13.43
N LYS A 60 5.33 -25.12 13.41
CA LYS A 60 4.55 -25.39 12.18
C LYS A 60 3.53 -24.28 11.89
N ARG A 61 3.20 -23.51 12.88
CA ARG A 61 2.24 -22.42 12.85
C ARG A 61 2.77 -21.30 13.71
N ILE A 62 2.53 -20.07 13.29
CA ILE A 62 2.80 -18.90 14.12
C ILE A 62 1.90 -18.93 15.36
N ASN A 63 2.43 -18.57 16.52
CA ASN A 63 1.67 -18.47 17.76
C ASN A 63 1.83 -17.12 18.46
N LYS A 64 2.82 -16.34 18.04
CA LYS A 64 3.12 -15.04 18.63
C LYS A 64 3.98 -14.21 17.68
N VAL A 65 3.83 -12.90 17.71
CA VAL A 65 4.74 -11.92 17.11
C VAL A 65 5.27 -10.97 18.16
N SER A 66 6.48 -10.44 17.97
CA SER A 66 7.00 -9.33 18.74
C SER A 66 7.01 -8.08 17.89
N ILE A 67 6.52 -6.98 18.44
CA ILE A 67 6.53 -5.68 17.81
C ILE A 67 7.39 -4.68 18.58
N MET A 68 7.97 -3.72 17.87
CA MET A 68 8.70 -2.59 18.45
C MET A 68 8.34 -1.31 17.72
N GLN A 69 8.53 -0.20 18.40
CA GLN A 69 8.33 1.12 17.82
C GLN A 69 9.45 1.42 16.81
N LEU A 70 9.09 2.04 15.70
CA LEU A 70 10.05 2.56 14.72
C LEU A 70 10.60 3.91 15.18
N SER A 71 11.87 4.15 14.89
CA SER A 71 12.47 5.49 14.99
C SER A 71 11.78 6.45 14.00
N LYS A 72 11.90 7.75 14.23
CA LYS A 72 11.26 8.77 13.37
C LYS A 72 11.70 8.69 11.91
N ASP A 73 12.95 8.31 11.66
CA ASP A 73 13.51 8.10 10.33
C ASP A 73 13.12 6.74 9.72
N GLY A 74 12.53 5.85 10.51
CA GLY A 74 12.12 4.50 10.10
C GLY A 74 13.26 3.53 9.86
N GLN A 75 14.49 3.89 10.20
CA GLN A 75 15.67 3.06 9.92
C GLN A 75 15.97 2.06 11.04
N ASN A 76 15.49 2.33 12.25
CA ASN A 76 15.78 1.54 13.45
C ASN A 76 14.49 1.27 14.24
N VAL A 77 14.57 0.29 15.14
CA VAL A 77 13.56 0.04 16.15
C VAL A 77 14.01 0.55 17.51
N ILE A 78 13.10 1.09 18.29
CA ILE A 78 13.36 1.68 19.60
C ILE A 78 12.40 1.14 20.66
N GLY A 79 12.79 1.26 21.93
CA GLY A 79 11.95 0.85 23.06
C GLY A 79 11.98 -0.65 23.32
N SER A 80 10.97 -1.15 24.01
CA SER A 80 10.85 -2.53 24.44
C SER A 80 9.99 -3.36 23.50
N LYS A 81 10.29 -4.65 23.37
CA LYS A 81 9.47 -5.62 22.65
C LYS A 81 8.10 -5.79 23.30
N ILE A 82 7.03 -5.71 22.53
CA ILE A 82 5.67 -6.06 22.94
C ILE A 82 5.30 -7.37 22.23
N ASN A 83 4.86 -8.35 22.99
CA ASN A 83 4.46 -9.64 22.45
C ASN A 83 2.94 -9.71 22.24
N LEU A 84 2.51 -10.12 21.06
CA LEU A 84 1.11 -10.31 20.69
C LEU A 84 0.89 -11.76 20.29
N ALA A 85 -0.05 -12.43 20.93
CA ALA A 85 -0.46 -13.78 20.57
C ALA A 85 -1.28 -13.74 19.28
N CYS A 86 -0.96 -14.57 18.32
CA CYS A 86 -1.72 -14.72 17.07
C CYS A 86 -1.39 -16.05 16.42
N ASP A 87 -2.32 -16.60 15.68
CA ASP A 87 -2.17 -17.83 14.89
C ASP A 87 -2.03 -17.57 13.38
N CYS A 88 -2.23 -16.32 12.97
CA CYS A 88 -2.07 -15.85 11.61
C CYS A 88 -1.51 -14.42 11.60
N LEU A 89 -0.58 -14.17 10.70
CA LEU A 89 -0.04 -12.84 10.42
C LEU A 89 -0.36 -12.48 8.96
N GLY A 90 -1.24 -11.50 8.77
CA GLY A 90 -1.47 -10.87 7.47
C GLY A 90 -0.54 -9.67 7.29
N VAL A 91 0.02 -9.51 6.09
CA VAL A 91 0.91 -8.40 5.75
C VAL A 91 0.39 -7.68 4.51
N SER A 92 0.22 -6.36 4.62
CA SER A 92 -0.12 -5.47 3.52
C SER A 92 1.00 -4.44 3.33
N GLY A 93 1.96 -4.76 2.48
CA GLY A 93 3.18 -3.94 2.25
C GLY A 93 3.04 -2.87 1.16
N GLY A 94 1.85 -2.74 0.55
CA GLY A 94 1.61 -1.81 -0.56
C GLY A 94 1.48 -2.51 -1.90
N TRP A 95 1.45 -1.71 -2.97
CA TRP A 95 1.19 -2.13 -4.33
C TRP A 95 2.41 -1.85 -5.20
N THR A 96 2.71 -2.76 -6.11
CA THR A 96 3.81 -2.62 -7.08
C THR A 96 3.25 -2.71 -8.50
N PRO A 97 3.66 -1.83 -9.43
CA PRO A 97 3.26 -1.92 -10.82
C PRO A 97 3.70 -3.24 -11.47
N ALA A 98 2.83 -3.84 -12.27
CA ALA A 98 3.14 -5.06 -13.02
C ALA A 98 3.92 -4.72 -14.31
N VAL A 99 5.20 -4.40 -14.19
CA VAL A 99 6.04 -3.89 -15.27
C VAL A 99 6.73 -4.97 -16.11
N HIS A 100 6.43 -6.24 -15.89
CA HIS A 100 7.15 -7.36 -16.51
C HIS A 100 7.09 -7.34 -18.05
N LEU A 101 5.91 -7.18 -18.63
CA LEU A 101 5.74 -7.11 -20.09
C LEU A 101 6.43 -5.89 -20.68
N PHE A 102 6.38 -4.76 -19.98
CA PHE A 102 7.07 -3.54 -20.37
C PHE A 102 8.59 -3.74 -20.42
N THR A 103 9.18 -4.34 -19.40
CA THR A 103 10.63 -4.60 -19.38
C THR A 103 11.06 -5.65 -20.39
N GLN A 104 10.25 -6.68 -20.63
CA GLN A 104 10.53 -7.69 -21.65
C GLN A 104 10.51 -7.12 -23.07
N SER A 105 9.72 -6.09 -23.31
CA SER A 105 9.72 -5.40 -24.62
C SER A 105 10.89 -4.43 -24.80
N GLY A 106 11.80 -4.32 -23.82
CA GLY A 106 12.96 -3.44 -23.86
C GLY A 106 12.73 -2.07 -23.22
N GLY A 107 11.60 -1.85 -22.58
CA GLY A 107 11.32 -0.64 -21.79
C GLY A 107 12.23 -0.50 -20.57
N LYS A 108 12.59 0.75 -20.23
CA LYS A 108 13.41 1.05 -19.06
C LYS A 108 12.56 1.67 -17.95
N LEU A 109 12.79 1.23 -16.72
CA LEU A 109 12.12 1.71 -15.53
C LEU A 109 12.86 2.88 -14.90
N LYS A 110 12.12 3.69 -14.13
CA LYS A 110 12.67 4.61 -13.13
C LYS A 110 12.05 4.32 -11.77
N PHE A 111 12.80 4.60 -10.71
CA PHE A 111 12.29 4.56 -9.35
C PHE A 111 11.52 5.84 -9.06
N ARG A 112 10.36 5.72 -8.41
CA ARG A 112 9.54 6.84 -7.93
C ARG A 112 9.58 6.83 -6.41
N ASP A 113 10.19 7.89 -5.83
CA ASP A 113 10.45 7.97 -4.40
C ASP A 113 9.18 8.13 -3.55
N ASP A 114 8.17 8.79 -4.08
CA ASP A 114 6.93 9.11 -3.35
C ASP A 114 6.20 7.87 -2.85
N ASP A 115 6.21 6.79 -3.61
CA ASP A 115 5.56 5.53 -3.30
C ASP A 115 6.51 4.32 -3.39
N GLN A 116 7.80 4.58 -3.58
CA GLN A 116 8.89 3.59 -3.54
C GLN A 116 8.67 2.43 -4.54
N VAL A 117 8.25 2.74 -5.75
CA VAL A 117 7.98 1.75 -6.80
C VAL A 117 8.75 2.04 -8.08
N PHE A 118 9.00 0.98 -8.86
CA PHE A 118 9.50 1.13 -10.22
C PHE A 118 8.35 1.33 -11.20
N ILE A 119 8.42 2.39 -12.00
CA ILE A 119 7.44 2.72 -13.02
C ILE A 119 8.09 2.79 -14.41
N PRO A 120 7.31 2.62 -15.50
CA PRO A 120 7.77 2.86 -16.85
C PRO A 120 8.37 4.26 -17.03
N ASN A 121 9.50 4.35 -17.77
CA ASN A 121 10.17 5.62 -18.04
C ASN A 121 10.49 5.80 -19.53
N THR A 122 11.31 4.91 -20.10
CA THR A 122 11.64 4.96 -21.52
C THR A 122 10.91 3.86 -22.26
N TYR A 123 10.04 4.25 -23.14
CA TYR A 123 9.17 3.34 -23.91
C TYR A 123 9.85 2.88 -25.19
N PRO A 124 9.73 1.61 -25.56
CA PRO A 124 9.98 1.14 -26.92
C PRO A 124 9.00 1.80 -27.90
N SER A 125 9.33 1.76 -29.19
CA SER A 125 8.45 2.27 -30.22
C SER A 125 7.08 1.60 -30.18
N ASN A 126 6.02 2.38 -30.38
CA ASN A 126 4.64 1.90 -30.48
C ASN A 126 4.11 1.15 -29.24
N GLN A 127 4.59 1.50 -28.06
CA GLN A 127 4.13 0.94 -26.80
C GLN A 127 3.82 2.05 -25.79
N ILE A 128 2.78 1.82 -24.97
CA ILE A 128 2.40 2.66 -23.84
C ILE A 128 1.90 1.77 -22.70
N SER A 129 2.15 2.15 -21.46
CA SER A 129 1.63 1.53 -20.25
C SER A 129 0.55 2.40 -19.63
N ILE A 130 -0.58 1.83 -19.25
CA ILE A 130 -1.74 2.54 -18.71
C ILE A 130 -2.23 1.81 -17.46
N GLY A 131 -2.75 2.56 -16.48
CA GLY A 131 -3.30 2.01 -15.27
C GLY A 131 -2.24 1.52 -14.29
N SER A 132 -2.52 0.45 -13.56
CA SER A 132 -1.65 -0.04 -12.48
C SER A 132 -0.25 -0.44 -12.94
N CYS A 133 -0.06 -0.85 -14.20
CA CYS A 133 1.25 -1.10 -14.76
C CYS A 133 2.05 0.18 -15.05
N ASN A 134 1.39 1.35 -15.06
CA ASN A 134 2.02 2.67 -15.12
C ASN A 134 2.16 3.33 -13.74
N GLY A 135 1.68 2.66 -12.67
CA GLY A 135 1.73 3.17 -11.31
C GLY A 135 0.50 3.99 -10.90
N ASP A 136 -0.61 3.91 -11.65
CA ASP A 136 -1.90 4.45 -11.26
C ASP A 136 -2.68 3.34 -10.55
N PHE A 137 -2.84 3.42 -9.23
CA PHE A 137 -3.41 2.32 -8.44
C PHE A 137 -4.87 2.50 -8.07
N THR A 138 -5.42 3.69 -8.21
CA THR A 138 -6.83 3.97 -7.94
C THR A 138 -7.61 4.10 -9.24
N LEU A 139 -8.90 3.76 -9.20
CA LEU A 139 -9.76 3.81 -10.39
C LEU A 139 -9.89 5.25 -10.94
N ASP A 140 -9.97 6.23 -10.08
CA ASP A 140 -10.02 7.65 -10.43
C ASP A 140 -8.72 8.09 -11.15
N GLU A 141 -7.55 7.72 -10.64
CA GLU A 141 -6.28 7.97 -11.33
C GLU A 141 -6.25 7.36 -12.73
N ILE A 142 -6.67 6.10 -12.84
CA ILE A 142 -6.69 5.39 -14.12
C ILE A 142 -7.62 6.10 -15.11
N LEU A 143 -8.84 6.44 -14.69
CA LEU A 143 -9.83 7.09 -15.55
C LEU A 143 -9.43 8.51 -15.97
N ILE A 144 -8.69 9.22 -15.15
CA ILE A 144 -8.16 10.54 -15.48
C ILE A 144 -6.92 10.46 -16.39
N ASN A 145 -5.99 9.56 -16.10
CA ASN A 145 -4.69 9.51 -16.77
C ASN A 145 -4.72 8.72 -18.07
N ALA A 146 -5.48 7.63 -18.16
CA ALA A 146 -5.51 6.78 -19.34
C ALA A 146 -5.95 7.53 -20.63
N PRO A 147 -7.02 8.34 -20.64
CA PRO A 147 -7.39 9.11 -21.80
C PRO A 147 -6.34 10.13 -22.23
N LYS A 148 -5.65 10.77 -21.26
CA LYS A 148 -4.58 11.74 -21.54
C LYS A 148 -3.41 11.07 -22.23
N LEU A 149 -2.94 9.94 -21.69
CA LEU A 149 -1.83 9.17 -22.23
C LEU A 149 -2.16 8.61 -23.63
N LEU A 150 -3.38 8.08 -23.81
CA LEU A 150 -3.83 7.58 -25.13
C LEU A 150 -3.88 8.70 -26.17
N LYS A 151 -4.40 9.86 -25.79
CA LYS A 151 -4.48 11.01 -26.70
C LYS A 151 -3.09 11.45 -27.15
N GLU A 152 -2.13 11.54 -26.23
CA GLU A 152 -0.74 11.89 -26.52
C GLU A 152 -0.09 10.82 -27.43
N PHE A 153 -0.27 9.55 -27.09
CA PHE A 153 0.28 8.42 -27.85
C PHE A 153 -0.25 8.32 -29.26
N LEU A 154 -1.54 8.59 -29.50
CA LEU A 154 -2.20 8.50 -30.79
C LEU A 154 -2.18 9.84 -31.58
N ASP A 155 -1.55 10.88 -31.05
CA ASP A 155 -1.52 12.25 -31.63
C ASP A 155 -2.94 12.79 -31.96
N ILE A 156 -3.91 12.47 -31.13
CA ILE A 156 -5.31 12.88 -31.31
C ILE A 156 -5.49 14.32 -30.81
N LYS A 157 -5.69 15.26 -31.73
CA LYS A 157 -5.76 16.70 -31.42
C LYS A 157 -7.09 17.18 -30.80
N LYS A 158 -8.18 16.38 -30.83
CA LYS A 158 -9.48 16.77 -30.26
C LYS A 158 -10.25 15.60 -29.67
N THR A 159 -10.47 15.62 -28.37
CA THR A 159 -11.58 14.92 -27.71
C THR A 159 -12.03 15.77 -26.53
N GLU A 160 -13.30 16.17 -26.54
CA GLU A 160 -13.96 16.75 -25.37
C GLU A 160 -14.26 15.58 -24.41
N TYR A 161 -13.54 15.54 -23.28
CA TYR A 161 -13.93 14.70 -22.16
C TYR A 161 -14.59 15.61 -21.13
N GLU A 162 -15.81 15.29 -20.72
CA GLU A 162 -16.43 15.88 -19.56
C GLU A 162 -15.53 15.60 -18.34
N ASN A 163 -15.33 16.62 -17.52
CA ASN A 163 -14.61 16.50 -16.25
C ASN A 163 -15.43 15.61 -15.32
N ILE A 164 -15.06 14.34 -15.23
CA ILE A 164 -15.65 13.43 -14.28
C ILE A 164 -14.94 13.68 -12.95
N GLU A 165 -15.62 14.29 -12.00
CA GLU A 165 -15.15 14.40 -10.64
C GLU A 165 -15.33 13.06 -9.93
N PHE A 166 -14.21 12.38 -9.67
CA PHE A 166 -14.21 11.19 -8.83
C PHE A 166 -13.71 11.56 -7.43
N TYR A 167 -14.48 11.20 -6.42
CA TYR A 167 -14.03 11.27 -5.05
C TYR A 167 -13.12 10.08 -4.77
N SER A 168 -11.82 10.33 -4.65
CA SER A 168 -10.85 9.33 -4.21
C SER A 168 -11.09 9.02 -2.73
N ALA A 169 -11.49 7.80 -2.44
CA ALA A 169 -11.62 7.30 -1.07
C ALA A 169 -10.27 6.88 -0.46
N PHE A 170 -9.21 6.85 -1.26
CA PHE A 170 -7.89 6.39 -0.83
C PHE A 170 -6.94 7.54 -0.54
N ASN A 171 -6.53 7.66 0.71
CA ASN A 171 -5.49 8.59 1.12
C ASN A 171 -4.12 8.02 0.72
N LYS A 172 -3.34 8.78 -0.05
CA LYS A 172 -2.03 8.37 -0.60
C LYS A 172 -0.89 8.32 0.44
N SER A 173 -1.18 8.54 1.72
CA SER A 173 -0.13 8.50 2.74
C SER A 173 0.39 7.08 2.96
N LYS A 174 1.46 6.73 2.28
CA LYS A 174 2.22 5.51 2.50
C LYS A 174 3.50 5.84 3.25
N ARG A 175 3.84 5.05 4.27
CA ARG A 175 5.19 5.01 4.81
C ARG A 175 5.82 3.71 4.35
N ASN A 176 6.75 3.81 3.42
CA ASN A 176 7.38 2.66 2.82
C ASN A 176 8.63 2.30 3.60
N ILE A 177 8.52 1.31 4.48
CA ILE A 177 9.65 0.73 5.20
C ILE A 177 9.83 -0.68 4.67
N TRP A 178 10.89 -0.90 3.90
CA TRP A 178 11.18 -2.20 3.28
C TRP A 178 12.17 -3.04 4.08
N SER A 179 12.99 -2.39 4.92
CA SER A 179 13.88 -3.09 5.85
C SER A 179 14.16 -2.21 7.06
N VAL A 180 14.28 -2.85 8.20
CA VAL A 180 14.78 -2.27 9.44
C VAL A 180 16.04 -3.04 9.79
N SER A 181 17.18 -2.35 9.85
CA SER A 181 18.47 -2.93 10.20
C SER A 181 18.60 -3.17 11.72
#